data_c12f0394cdbda02b33c4e2464f304636
#
_entry.id   c12f0394cdbda02b33c4e2464f304636
#
_cell.length_a   1.000
_cell.length_b   1.000
_cell.length_c   1.000
_cell.angle_alpha   90.00
_cell.angle_beta   90.00
_cell.angle_gamma   90.00
#
_symmetry.space_group_name_H-M   'P 1'
#
loop_
_entity.id
_entity.type
_entity.pdbx_description
1 polymer ?
#
loop_
_entity_poly.entity_id
_entity_poly.type
_entity_poly.pdbx_seq_one_letter_code
_entity_poly.pdbx_strand_id
1 'polypeptide(L)'
;MRFRLFHWIVLAWLLVSASWAQEAPQVQPQVTPRHIQSSFPDAPIAKTSEPDEKPPRLFWIIPTFTVSDSKTPTALSSREKFRMFFNNNTDPFTINYIAFTAGVAQANNDLAGYGQGAAGYAKRFGAGMADESASGFFRTFLFPSLLHQDPRYFRKGSGPWRLRFAHALIRPVVTNTDSQRKAFNWSGLLGGLAASALANAYYPEEERGVGKTFSRVEMGIPFSVIDHLVDEFGPDLQRKLTHKRKQPEQ
;
A
#
# COMPACT_ATOMS: atom_id res chain seq x y z
N MET A 1 3.40 -27.42 8.72
CA MET A 1 2.44 -27.75 7.64
C MET A 1 1.39 -26.66 7.39
N ARG A 2 1.22 -25.65 8.29
CA ARG A 2 0.23 -24.56 8.21
C ARG A 2 0.58 -23.44 7.19
N PHE A 3 1.85 -23.24 6.84
CA PHE A 3 2.29 -22.18 5.90
C PHE A 3 1.89 -22.40 4.43
N ARG A 4 1.66 -23.64 4.00
CA ARG A 4 1.33 -23.94 2.60
C ARG A 4 -0.10 -23.58 2.20
N LEU A 5 -1.06 -23.65 3.12
CA LEU A 5 -2.46 -23.28 2.86
C LEU A 5 -2.61 -21.78 2.62
N PHE A 6 -1.89 -20.93 3.33
CA PHE A 6 -1.98 -19.47 3.21
C PHE A 6 -1.60 -18.98 1.81
N HIS A 7 -0.56 -19.55 1.20
CA HIS A 7 -0.13 -19.17 -0.16
C HIS A 7 -1.16 -19.50 -1.23
N TRP A 8 -1.83 -20.64 -1.13
CA TRP A 8 -2.87 -21.03 -2.09
C TRP A 8 -4.15 -20.23 -1.94
N ILE A 9 -4.48 -19.81 -0.73
CA ILE A 9 -5.66 -18.99 -0.44
C ILE A 9 -5.48 -17.57 -0.98
N VAL A 10 -4.30 -16.97 -0.82
CA VAL A 10 -3.99 -15.63 -1.38
C VAL A 10 -4.01 -15.64 -2.90
N LEU A 11 -3.49 -16.70 -3.53
CA LEU A 11 -3.55 -16.86 -5.00
C LEU A 11 -4.98 -17.05 -5.51
N ALA A 12 -5.81 -17.82 -4.83
CA ALA A 12 -7.21 -18.04 -5.20
C ALA A 12 -8.04 -16.74 -5.08
N TRP A 13 -7.77 -15.91 -4.08
CA TRP A 13 -8.48 -14.65 -3.89
C TRP A 13 -8.16 -13.62 -4.98
N LEU A 14 -6.91 -13.58 -5.47
CA LEU A 14 -6.51 -12.74 -6.61
C LEU A 14 -7.28 -13.10 -7.90
N LEU A 15 -7.74 -14.34 -8.04
CA LEU A 15 -8.52 -14.81 -9.18
C LEU A 15 -10.02 -14.46 -9.08
N VAL A 16 -10.58 -14.44 -7.88
CA VAL A 16 -12.01 -14.16 -7.64
C VAL A 16 -12.33 -12.66 -7.74
N SER A 17 -11.42 -11.78 -7.31
CA SER A 17 -11.64 -10.33 -7.37
C SER A 17 -11.65 -9.75 -8.80
N ALA A 18 -11.20 -10.49 -9.81
CA ALA A 18 -11.23 -10.07 -11.21
C ALA A 18 -12.64 -10.06 -11.82
N SER A 19 -13.65 -10.68 -11.18
CA SER A 19 -14.99 -10.86 -11.74
C SER A 19 -15.96 -9.69 -11.50
N TRP A 20 -15.60 -8.69 -10.70
CA TRP A 20 -16.51 -7.60 -10.28
C TRP A 20 -16.26 -6.24 -10.94
N ALA A 21 -15.35 -6.16 -11.92
CA ALA A 21 -15.06 -4.92 -12.65
C ALA A 21 -15.92 -4.81 -13.91
N GLN A 22 -17.25 -4.89 -13.82
CA GLN A 22 -18.16 -4.56 -14.92
C GLN A 22 -18.84 -3.21 -14.70
N GLU A 23 -18.50 -2.34 -15.61
CA GLU A 23 -19.04 -1.07 -16.09
C GLU A 23 -20.27 -0.44 -15.39
N ALA A 24 -20.02 0.79 -14.86
CA ALA A 24 -21.07 1.79 -14.65
C ALA A 24 -21.11 2.76 -15.86
N PRO A 25 -22.29 3.18 -16.32
CA PRO A 25 -22.43 4.04 -17.52
C PRO A 25 -21.92 5.45 -17.27
N GLN A 26 -21.13 5.95 -18.22
CA GLN A 26 -20.59 7.31 -18.26
C GLN A 26 -21.68 8.30 -18.69
N VAL A 27 -22.10 9.19 -17.82
CA VAL A 27 -22.87 10.38 -18.15
C VAL A 27 -21.89 11.56 -18.25
N GLN A 28 -21.67 12.07 -19.43
CA GLN A 28 -20.87 13.29 -19.67
C GLN A 28 -21.75 14.54 -19.56
N PRO A 29 -21.41 15.51 -18.73
CA PRO A 29 -21.94 16.86 -18.85
C PRO A 29 -21.04 17.69 -19.79
N GLN A 30 -21.62 18.16 -20.89
CA GLN A 30 -20.98 19.18 -21.74
C GLN A 30 -21.05 20.54 -21.04
N VAL A 31 -19.90 21.11 -20.70
CA VAL A 31 -19.77 22.50 -20.27
C VAL A 31 -18.91 23.25 -21.26
N THR A 32 -19.52 24.20 -21.99
CA THR A 32 -18.85 25.16 -22.88
C THR A 32 -18.01 26.17 -22.08
N PRO A 33 -16.76 26.44 -22.44
CA PRO A 33 -15.92 27.41 -21.72
C PRO A 33 -16.24 28.84 -22.15
N ARG A 34 -16.61 29.71 -21.21
CA ARG A 34 -16.62 31.16 -21.39
C ARG A 34 -15.21 31.72 -21.14
N HIS A 35 -14.60 32.28 -22.16
CA HIS A 35 -13.34 33.03 -22.07
C HIS A 35 -13.52 34.31 -21.22
N ILE A 36 -12.82 34.37 -20.10
CA ILE A 36 -12.53 35.60 -19.38
C ILE A 36 -11.02 35.78 -19.35
N GLN A 37 -10.52 36.71 -20.16
CA GLN A 37 -9.12 37.14 -20.12
C GLN A 37 -8.94 38.10 -18.93
N SER A 38 -8.18 37.67 -17.92
CA SER A 38 -7.64 38.55 -16.90
C SER A 38 -6.12 38.46 -16.92
N SER A 39 -5.48 39.55 -17.27
CA SER A 39 -4.03 39.74 -17.30
C SER A 39 -3.49 39.97 -15.89
N PHE A 40 -2.88 38.93 -15.28
CA PHE A 40 -1.96 39.06 -14.15
C PHE A 40 -0.60 38.49 -14.55
N PRO A 41 0.54 39.05 -14.05
CA PRO A 41 1.87 38.57 -14.42
C PRO A 41 2.09 37.15 -13.91
N ASP A 42 2.68 36.33 -14.75
CA ASP A 42 2.99 34.90 -14.49
C ASP A 42 3.91 34.75 -13.27
N ALA A 43 3.32 34.31 -12.17
CA ALA A 43 4.08 33.57 -11.16
C ALA A 43 4.33 32.16 -11.68
N PRO A 44 5.49 31.52 -11.42
CA PRO A 44 5.76 30.16 -11.88
C PRO A 44 4.69 29.22 -11.32
N ILE A 45 3.79 28.77 -12.19
CA ILE A 45 2.76 27.78 -11.85
C ILE A 45 3.53 26.48 -11.56
N ALA A 46 3.64 26.13 -10.29
CA ALA A 46 3.95 24.78 -9.90
C ALA A 46 2.96 23.87 -10.66
N LYS A 47 3.45 22.97 -11.49
CA LYS A 47 2.62 22.01 -12.21
C LYS A 47 1.75 21.29 -11.21
N THR A 48 0.50 21.73 -11.11
CA THR A 48 -0.56 21.01 -10.41
C THR A 48 -0.71 19.69 -11.14
N SER A 49 -0.38 18.62 -10.50
CA SER A 49 -0.70 17.27 -10.98
C SER A 49 -2.19 17.23 -11.29
N GLU A 50 -2.55 16.83 -12.51
CA GLU A 50 -3.94 16.71 -12.95
C GLU A 50 -4.75 15.86 -11.96
N PRO A 51 -6.00 16.25 -11.62
CA PRO A 51 -6.76 15.66 -10.52
C PRO A 51 -7.36 14.28 -10.81
N ASP A 52 -7.22 13.70 -12.02
CA ASP A 52 -8.06 12.55 -12.44
C ASP A 52 -7.35 11.38 -13.11
N GLU A 53 -6.03 11.27 -13.04
CA GLU A 53 -5.43 10.00 -13.43
C GLU A 53 -5.71 8.94 -12.35
N LYS A 54 -6.54 7.96 -12.69
CA LYS A 54 -6.76 6.77 -11.84
C LYS A 54 -5.39 6.20 -11.47
N PRO A 55 -5.11 5.97 -10.18
CA PRO A 55 -3.81 5.48 -9.76
C PRO A 55 -3.44 4.20 -10.53
N PRO A 56 -2.19 4.06 -10.95
CA PRO A 56 -1.76 2.86 -11.64
C PRO A 56 -2.00 1.65 -10.74
N ARG A 57 -2.53 0.56 -11.32
CA ARG A 57 -2.82 -0.68 -10.58
C ARG A 57 -2.01 -1.83 -11.14
N LEU A 58 -1.37 -2.57 -10.26
CA LEU A 58 -0.71 -3.82 -10.60
C LEU A 58 -1.78 -4.90 -10.80
N PHE A 59 -1.70 -5.63 -11.90
CA PHE A 59 -2.71 -6.61 -12.35
C PHE A 59 -4.15 -6.06 -12.38
N TRP A 60 -4.29 -4.72 -12.61
CA TRP A 60 -5.58 -3.97 -12.65
C TRP A 60 -6.33 -3.92 -11.31
N ILE A 61 -5.82 -4.54 -10.25
CA ILE A 61 -6.49 -4.73 -8.97
C ILE A 61 -5.72 -4.04 -7.84
N ILE A 62 -4.43 -4.36 -7.67
CA ILE A 62 -3.61 -3.90 -6.54
C ILE A 62 -3.21 -2.45 -6.74
N PRO A 63 -3.58 -1.53 -5.83
CA PRO A 63 -3.18 -0.12 -5.93
C PRO A 63 -1.68 0.04 -5.73
N THR A 64 -1.05 0.92 -6.50
CA THR A 64 0.38 1.21 -6.42
C THR A 64 0.64 2.67 -6.04
N PHE A 65 -0.15 3.22 -5.10
CA PHE A 65 -0.03 4.62 -4.64
C PHE A 65 1.35 4.96 -4.08
N THR A 66 2.01 3.96 -3.49
CA THR A 66 3.31 4.11 -2.83
C THR A 66 4.49 3.74 -3.71
N VAL A 67 4.27 3.40 -4.99
CA VAL A 67 5.32 3.01 -5.93
C VAL A 67 5.63 4.14 -6.89
N SER A 68 6.92 4.41 -7.13
CA SER A 68 7.38 5.40 -8.10
C SER A 68 8.39 4.78 -9.06
N ASP A 69 8.11 4.91 -10.36
CA ASP A 69 9.04 4.56 -11.45
C ASP A 69 9.89 5.77 -11.89
N SER A 70 9.69 6.95 -11.28
CA SER A 70 10.40 8.17 -11.65
C SER A 70 11.86 8.13 -11.23
N LYS A 71 12.75 8.46 -12.16
CA LYS A 71 14.18 8.62 -11.90
C LYS A 71 14.51 9.96 -11.23
N THR A 72 13.64 10.95 -11.39
CA THR A 72 13.76 12.29 -10.80
C THR A 72 12.44 12.67 -10.10
N PRO A 73 12.12 11.99 -8.97
CA PRO A 73 10.87 12.25 -8.28
C PRO A 73 10.92 13.63 -7.59
N THR A 74 9.82 14.36 -7.69
CA THR A 74 9.61 15.57 -6.89
C THR A 74 9.35 15.19 -5.43
N ALA A 75 9.82 16.02 -4.50
CA ALA A 75 9.51 15.87 -3.09
C ALA A 75 8.00 15.95 -2.85
N LEU A 76 7.48 15.07 -1.99
CA LEU A 76 6.08 15.11 -1.59
C LEU A 76 5.88 16.12 -0.45
N SER A 77 4.87 16.97 -0.58
CA SER A 77 4.37 17.77 0.52
C SER A 77 3.66 16.89 1.56
N SER A 78 3.52 17.39 2.80
CA SER A 78 2.77 16.67 3.84
C SER A 78 1.32 16.39 3.44
N ARG A 79 0.70 17.29 2.64
CA ARG A 79 -0.65 17.10 2.10
C ARG A 79 -0.71 15.93 1.12
N GLU A 80 0.29 15.77 0.27
CA GLU A 80 0.37 14.64 -0.67
C GLU A 80 0.64 13.32 0.06
N LYS A 81 1.48 13.32 1.10
CA LYS A 81 1.70 12.15 1.98
C LYS A 81 0.41 11.74 2.69
N PHE A 82 -0.37 12.72 3.18
CA PHE A 82 -1.69 12.46 3.77
C PHE A 82 -2.68 11.89 2.74
N ARG A 83 -2.74 12.49 1.54
CA ARG A 83 -3.60 11.99 0.45
C ARG A 83 -3.24 10.55 0.06
N MET A 84 -1.95 10.23 0.00
CA MET A 84 -1.45 8.88 -0.28
C MET A 84 -1.93 7.89 0.79
N PHE A 85 -1.76 8.22 2.08
CA PHE A 85 -2.29 7.44 3.19
C PHE A 85 -3.80 7.22 3.04
N PHE A 86 -4.56 8.31 2.85
CA PHE A 86 -6.01 8.26 2.78
C PHE A 86 -6.50 7.40 1.61
N ASN A 87 -5.93 7.60 0.43
CA ASN A 87 -6.29 6.84 -0.76
C ASN A 87 -6.01 5.34 -0.59
N ASN A 88 -4.86 4.97 -0.01
CA ASN A 88 -4.53 3.57 0.24
C ASN A 88 -5.47 2.94 1.27
N ASN A 89 -5.79 3.66 2.34
CA ASN A 89 -6.65 3.17 3.43
C ASN A 89 -8.12 3.02 3.02
N THR A 90 -8.59 3.82 2.07
CA THR A 90 -9.98 3.79 1.56
C THR A 90 -10.12 3.02 0.24
N ASP A 91 -9.04 2.46 -0.29
CA ASP A 91 -9.10 1.70 -1.53
C ASP A 91 -9.93 0.42 -1.36
N PRO A 92 -10.85 0.13 -2.29
CA PRO A 92 -11.69 -1.07 -2.22
C PRO A 92 -10.87 -2.36 -2.15
N PHE A 93 -9.69 -2.43 -2.78
CA PHE A 93 -8.81 -3.59 -2.68
C PHE A 93 -8.34 -3.79 -1.24
N THR A 94 -7.86 -2.72 -0.58
CA THR A 94 -7.39 -2.76 0.80
C THR A 94 -8.49 -3.23 1.75
N ILE A 95 -9.70 -2.67 1.63
CA ILE A 95 -10.84 -3.05 2.46
C ILE A 95 -11.22 -4.54 2.24
N ASN A 96 -11.31 -4.97 0.98
CA ASN A 96 -11.63 -6.37 0.67
C ASN A 96 -10.53 -7.34 1.13
N TYR A 97 -9.25 -6.94 1.02
CA TYR A 97 -8.13 -7.72 1.53
C TYR A 97 -8.23 -7.92 3.04
N ILE A 98 -8.53 -6.85 3.79
CA ILE A 98 -8.74 -6.92 5.25
C ILE A 98 -9.94 -7.81 5.59
N ALA A 99 -11.05 -7.67 4.87
CA ALA A 99 -12.21 -8.53 5.07
C ALA A 99 -11.89 -10.01 4.85
N PHE A 100 -11.15 -10.31 3.78
CA PHE A 100 -10.70 -11.67 3.47
C PHE A 100 -9.76 -12.22 4.55
N THR A 101 -8.74 -11.45 4.95
CA THR A 101 -7.79 -11.90 5.99
C THR A 101 -8.45 -12.07 7.35
N ALA A 102 -9.45 -11.24 7.69
CA ALA A 102 -10.28 -11.42 8.87
C ALA A 102 -11.07 -12.74 8.82
N GLY A 103 -11.58 -13.14 7.65
CA GLY A 103 -12.24 -14.43 7.45
C GLY A 103 -11.27 -15.61 7.63
N VAL A 104 -10.06 -15.51 7.08
CA VAL A 104 -9.00 -16.52 7.28
C VAL A 104 -8.60 -16.64 8.75
N ALA A 105 -8.40 -15.50 9.43
CA ALA A 105 -8.09 -15.47 10.86
C ALA A 105 -9.23 -16.08 11.71
N GLN A 106 -10.48 -15.84 11.31
CA GLN A 106 -11.66 -16.45 11.94
C GLN A 106 -11.64 -17.98 11.76
N ALA A 107 -11.38 -18.47 10.55
CA ALA A 107 -11.36 -19.91 10.24
C ALA A 107 -10.21 -20.63 10.99
N ASN A 108 -9.07 -19.97 11.17
CA ASN A 108 -7.92 -20.50 11.91
C ASN A 108 -8.03 -20.33 13.43
N ASN A 109 -9.07 -19.64 13.90
CA ASN A 109 -9.18 -19.20 15.29
C ASN A 109 -7.99 -18.33 15.78
N ASP A 110 -7.39 -17.56 14.87
CA ASP A 110 -6.36 -16.60 15.26
C ASP A 110 -7.01 -15.49 16.10
N LEU A 111 -6.30 -14.92 17.06
CA LEU A 111 -6.85 -13.94 18.04
C LEU A 111 -8.09 -14.51 18.76
N ALA A 112 -7.93 -15.69 19.37
CA ALA A 112 -9.02 -16.45 20.00
C ALA A 112 -9.86 -15.62 20.99
N GLY A 113 -9.26 -14.63 21.68
CA GLY A 113 -9.94 -13.72 22.59
C GLY A 113 -11.02 -12.84 21.94
N TYR A 114 -11.07 -12.74 20.60
CA TYR A 114 -12.20 -12.09 19.90
C TYR A 114 -13.45 -12.98 19.82
N GLY A 115 -13.29 -14.28 20.07
CA GLY A 115 -14.37 -15.27 19.94
C GLY A 115 -14.64 -15.65 18.47
N GLN A 116 -15.73 -16.39 18.27
CA GLN A 116 -16.16 -16.92 16.98
C GLN A 116 -17.50 -16.29 16.53
N GLY A 117 -18.00 -16.68 15.34
CA GLY A 117 -19.21 -16.17 14.77
C GLY A 117 -19.13 -14.75 14.21
N ALA A 118 -20.26 -14.14 13.94
CA ALA A 118 -20.32 -12.81 13.31
C ALA A 118 -19.63 -11.72 14.15
N ALA A 119 -19.77 -11.76 15.49
CA ALA A 119 -19.13 -10.79 16.38
C ALA A 119 -17.60 -10.97 16.39
N GLY A 120 -17.08 -12.19 16.41
CA GLY A 120 -15.66 -12.49 16.32
C GLY A 120 -15.05 -12.03 14.99
N TYR A 121 -15.76 -12.25 13.88
CA TYR A 121 -15.36 -11.75 12.57
C TYR A 121 -15.32 -10.22 12.53
N ALA A 122 -16.35 -9.54 13.02
CA ALA A 122 -16.44 -8.08 13.03
C ALA A 122 -15.27 -7.46 13.84
N LYS A 123 -14.90 -8.07 14.98
CA LYS A 123 -13.76 -7.62 15.79
C LYS A 123 -12.44 -7.78 15.03
N ARG A 124 -12.21 -8.90 14.32
CA ARG A 124 -11.00 -9.13 13.51
C ARG A 124 -10.93 -8.16 12.33
N PHE A 125 -12.05 -7.94 11.65
CA PHE A 125 -12.15 -6.97 10.57
C PHE A 125 -11.86 -5.55 11.07
N GLY A 126 -12.50 -5.13 12.18
CA GLY A 126 -12.28 -3.83 12.79
C GLY A 126 -10.83 -3.63 13.26
N ALA A 127 -10.22 -4.66 13.86
CA ALA A 127 -8.81 -4.64 14.22
C ALA A 127 -7.89 -4.51 13.00
N GLY A 128 -8.16 -5.26 11.92
CA GLY A 128 -7.41 -5.14 10.67
C GLY A 128 -7.52 -3.74 10.04
N MET A 129 -8.72 -3.13 10.06
CA MET A 129 -8.91 -1.76 9.61
C MET A 129 -8.14 -0.75 10.49
N ALA A 130 -8.12 -0.96 11.80
CA ALA A 130 -7.38 -0.12 12.74
C ALA A 130 -5.86 -0.27 12.53
N ASP A 131 -5.36 -1.49 12.32
CA ASP A 131 -3.95 -1.76 12.04
C ASP A 131 -3.49 -1.08 10.74
N GLU A 132 -4.26 -1.22 9.66
CA GLU A 132 -3.95 -0.57 8.37
C GLU A 132 -3.98 0.95 8.51
N SER A 133 -5.01 1.49 9.17
CA SER A 133 -5.14 2.94 9.39
C SER A 133 -4.00 3.48 10.24
N ALA A 134 -3.66 2.83 11.35
CA ALA A 134 -2.57 3.25 12.22
C ALA A 134 -1.21 3.14 11.49
N SER A 135 -0.96 2.02 10.83
CA SER A 135 0.26 1.80 10.07
C SER A 135 0.42 2.84 8.95
N GLY A 136 -0.59 3.03 8.12
CA GLY A 136 -0.58 4.02 7.05
C GLY A 136 -0.42 5.44 7.58
N PHE A 137 -1.15 5.81 8.63
CA PHE A 137 -1.05 7.14 9.24
C PHE A 137 0.36 7.43 9.74
N PHE A 138 0.95 6.52 10.50
CA PHE A 138 2.28 6.74 11.09
C PHE A 138 3.41 6.57 10.07
N ARG A 139 3.37 5.54 9.21
CA ARG A 139 4.47 5.18 8.30
C ARG A 139 4.44 5.90 6.96
N THR A 140 3.27 6.36 6.50
CA THR A 140 3.14 7.03 5.19
C THR A 140 2.94 8.54 5.34
N PHE A 141 2.30 9.00 6.41
CA PHE A 141 1.99 10.41 6.59
C PHE A 141 2.79 11.06 7.72
N LEU A 142 2.55 10.70 9.00
CA LEU A 142 3.02 11.49 10.14
C LEU A 142 4.55 11.53 10.23
N PHE A 143 5.20 10.38 10.43
CA PHE A 143 6.65 10.36 10.58
C PHE A 143 7.41 10.75 9.31
N PRO A 144 7.00 10.34 8.09
CA PRO A 144 7.63 10.87 6.88
C PRO A 144 7.52 12.39 6.75
N SER A 145 6.41 13.00 7.20
CA SER A 145 6.26 14.46 7.17
C SER A 145 7.17 15.15 8.20
N LEU A 146 7.26 14.60 9.43
CA LEU A 146 8.09 15.17 10.50
C LEU A 146 9.59 15.00 10.23
N LEU A 147 9.99 13.86 9.67
CA LEU A 147 11.39 13.48 9.45
C LEU A 147 11.89 13.82 8.04
N HIS A 148 11.08 14.47 7.21
CA HIS A 148 11.38 14.79 5.82
C HIS A 148 11.85 13.57 5.01
N GLN A 149 11.20 12.42 5.23
CA GLN A 149 11.45 11.18 4.52
C GLN A 149 10.36 10.91 3.49
N ASP A 150 10.73 10.29 2.37
CA ASP A 150 9.81 9.94 1.30
C ASP A 150 9.27 8.52 1.53
N PRO A 151 7.96 8.34 1.74
CA PRO A 151 7.37 7.03 2.01
C PRO A 151 7.30 6.12 0.77
N ARG A 152 7.57 6.66 -0.43
CA ARG A 152 7.44 5.89 -1.67
C ARG A 152 8.54 4.85 -1.85
N TYR A 153 8.16 3.72 -2.45
CA TYR A 153 9.12 2.77 -2.98
C TYR A 153 9.58 3.23 -4.37
N PHE A 154 10.88 3.50 -4.51
CA PHE A 154 11.48 3.86 -5.79
C PHE A 154 11.99 2.60 -6.48
N ARG A 155 11.21 2.15 -7.46
CA ARG A 155 11.50 0.95 -8.22
C ARG A 155 12.74 1.13 -9.09
N LYS A 156 13.64 0.14 -9.10
CA LYS A 156 14.76 0.10 -10.05
C LYS A 156 14.29 -0.18 -11.47
N GLY A 157 13.37 -1.11 -11.64
CA GLY A 157 12.73 -1.45 -12.90
C GLY A 157 13.63 -2.04 -13.98
N SER A 158 14.97 -1.90 -13.87
CA SER A 158 15.95 -2.37 -14.85
C SER A 158 17.24 -2.85 -14.21
N GLY A 159 18.07 -3.58 -14.96
CA GLY A 159 19.35 -4.12 -14.52
C GLY A 159 19.27 -5.56 -14.00
N PRO A 160 20.39 -6.11 -13.50
CA PRO A 160 20.48 -7.49 -13.02
C PRO A 160 19.51 -7.77 -11.88
N TRP A 161 18.80 -8.90 -11.96
CA TRP A 161 17.79 -9.28 -10.98
C TRP A 161 18.32 -9.32 -9.54
N ARG A 162 19.59 -9.73 -9.34
CA ARG A 162 20.24 -9.77 -8.02
C ARG A 162 20.34 -8.39 -7.37
N LEU A 163 20.66 -7.36 -8.14
CA LEU A 163 20.75 -5.97 -7.65
C LEU A 163 19.36 -5.40 -7.33
N ARG A 164 18.34 -5.77 -8.10
CA ARG A 164 16.95 -5.40 -7.87
C ARG A 164 16.41 -6.08 -6.61
N PHE A 165 16.70 -7.37 -6.45
CA PHE A 165 16.34 -8.15 -5.27
C PHE A 165 16.98 -7.56 -4.01
N ALA A 166 18.31 -7.30 -4.03
CA ALA A 166 19.00 -6.67 -2.91
C ALA A 166 18.43 -5.27 -2.59
N HIS A 167 18.01 -4.52 -3.61
CA HIS A 167 17.35 -3.22 -3.43
C HIS A 167 16.02 -3.35 -2.67
N ALA A 168 15.18 -4.32 -3.04
CA ALA A 168 13.92 -4.58 -2.34
C ALA A 168 14.15 -5.04 -0.89
N LEU A 169 15.16 -5.90 -0.66
CA LEU A 169 15.50 -6.39 0.68
C LEU A 169 15.96 -5.29 1.65
N ILE A 170 16.71 -4.30 1.18
CA ILE A 170 17.26 -3.25 2.04
C ILE A 170 16.26 -2.14 2.33
N ARG A 171 15.18 -2.06 1.58
CA ARG A 171 14.23 -0.96 1.62
C ARG A 171 13.53 -0.75 2.98
N PRO A 172 13.20 -1.80 3.76
CA PRO A 172 12.68 -1.61 5.11
C PRO A 172 13.63 -0.84 6.04
N VAL A 173 14.94 -0.91 5.78
CA VAL A 173 16.00 -0.27 6.59
C VAL A 173 16.45 1.06 6.00
N VAL A 174 16.48 1.20 4.67
CA VAL A 174 16.98 2.38 3.97
C VAL A 174 15.90 3.01 3.13
N THR A 175 15.59 4.27 3.39
CA THR A 175 14.64 5.07 2.62
C THR A 175 15.33 6.25 1.93
N ASN A 176 14.56 7.03 1.18
CA ASN A 176 14.98 8.32 0.66
C ASN A 176 14.45 9.45 1.56
N THR A 177 15.18 10.54 1.66
CA THR A 177 14.65 11.80 2.17
C THR A 177 13.87 12.53 1.07
N ASP A 178 13.13 13.57 1.43
CA ASP A 178 12.44 14.45 0.46
C ASP A 178 13.44 15.10 -0.52
N SER A 179 14.71 15.27 -0.11
CA SER A 179 15.81 15.72 -0.96
C SER A 179 16.48 14.59 -1.76
N GLN A 180 15.88 13.41 -1.83
CA GLN A 180 16.33 12.22 -2.56
C GLN A 180 17.68 11.63 -2.09
N ARG A 181 18.12 11.95 -0.88
CA ARG A 181 19.28 11.33 -0.26
C ARG A 181 18.90 10.04 0.44
N LYS A 182 19.81 9.06 0.46
CA LYS A 182 19.62 7.83 1.24
C LYS A 182 19.75 8.13 2.73
N ALA A 183 18.83 7.58 3.51
CA ALA A 183 18.80 7.70 4.97
C ALA A 183 18.30 6.41 5.60
N PHE A 184 18.58 6.21 6.88
CA PHE A 184 17.93 5.16 7.66
C PHE A 184 16.42 5.42 7.73
N ASN A 185 15.62 4.37 7.63
CA ASN A 185 14.16 4.47 7.59
C ASN A 185 13.55 4.65 8.99
N TRP A 186 13.83 5.80 9.59
CA TRP A 186 13.27 6.17 10.90
C TRP A 186 11.74 6.22 10.87
N SER A 187 11.15 6.73 9.79
CA SER A 187 9.69 6.81 9.66
C SER A 187 9.05 5.42 9.64
N GLY A 188 9.67 4.46 8.96
CA GLY A 188 9.20 3.07 8.97
C GLY A 188 9.29 2.41 10.34
N LEU A 189 10.43 2.60 11.04
CA LEU A 189 10.66 2.02 12.37
C LEU A 189 9.76 2.64 13.44
N LEU A 190 9.78 3.96 13.57
CA LEU A 190 8.98 4.68 14.57
C LEU A 190 7.48 4.54 14.29
N GLY A 191 7.10 4.58 12.99
CA GLY A 191 5.71 4.37 12.59
C GLY A 191 5.22 2.96 12.89
N GLY A 192 6.05 1.95 12.66
CA GLY A 192 5.75 0.56 13.01
C GLY A 192 5.60 0.37 14.53
N LEU A 193 6.49 0.98 15.32
CA LEU A 193 6.40 0.96 16.78
C LEU A 193 5.14 1.66 17.30
N ALA A 194 4.83 2.85 16.78
CA ALA A 194 3.64 3.60 17.19
C ALA A 194 2.33 2.85 16.83
N ALA A 195 2.22 2.33 15.62
CA ALA A 195 1.07 1.53 15.20
C ALA A 195 0.93 0.25 16.06
N SER A 196 2.03 -0.48 16.28
CA SER A 196 2.01 -1.70 17.11
C SER A 196 1.72 -1.42 18.59
N ALA A 197 2.17 -0.28 19.11
CA ALA A 197 1.82 0.14 20.47
C ALA A 197 0.33 0.49 20.58
N LEU A 198 -0.22 1.21 19.59
CA LEU A 198 -1.64 1.54 19.51
C LEU A 198 -2.52 0.28 19.44
N ALA A 199 -2.04 -0.78 18.78
CA ALA A 199 -2.75 -2.05 18.69
C ALA A 199 -3.09 -2.68 20.07
N ASN A 200 -2.29 -2.40 21.12
CA ASN A 200 -2.60 -2.86 22.46
C ASN A 200 -3.92 -2.28 23.03
N ALA A 201 -4.47 -1.21 22.43
CA ALA A 201 -5.74 -0.64 22.88
C ALA A 201 -6.95 -1.47 22.46
N TYR A 202 -6.86 -2.22 21.34
CA TYR A 202 -8.02 -2.92 20.76
C TYR A 202 -7.81 -4.43 20.57
N TYR A 203 -6.59 -4.95 20.70
CA TYR A 203 -6.33 -6.40 20.63
C TYR A 203 -6.83 -7.12 21.90
N PRO A 204 -7.07 -8.45 21.84
CA PRO A 204 -7.35 -9.24 23.06
C PRO A 204 -6.20 -9.18 24.08
N GLU A 205 -6.50 -9.40 25.33
CA GLU A 205 -5.51 -9.26 26.43
C GLU A 205 -4.25 -10.13 26.21
N GLU A 206 -4.41 -11.34 25.71
CA GLU A 206 -3.33 -12.28 25.42
C GLU A 206 -2.38 -11.79 24.34
N GLU A 207 -2.83 -10.83 23.53
CA GLU A 207 -2.08 -10.23 22.44
C GLU A 207 -1.56 -8.83 22.74
N ARG A 208 -1.63 -8.38 23.99
CA ARG A 208 -1.14 -7.08 24.45
C ARG A 208 0.22 -7.15 25.12
N GLY A 209 0.83 -5.99 25.32
CA GLY A 209 2.06 -5.80 26.07
C GLY A 209 3.28 -5.52 25.22
N VAL A 210 4.36 -5.17 25.91
CA VAL A 210 5.61 -4.72 25.29
C VAL A 210 6.19 -5.77 24.35
N GLY A 211 6.26 -7.03 24.79
CA GLY A 211 6.77 -8.15 23.98
C GLY A 211 5.98 -8.34 22.69
N LYS A 212 4.65 -8.29 22.76
CA LYS A 212 3.78 -8.39 21.58
C LYS A 212 3.93 -7.19 20.64
N THR A 213 4.14 -5.99 21.19
CA THR A 213 4.43 -4.79 20.39
C THR A 213 5.70 -4.99 19.56
N PHE A 214 6.80 -5.41 20.16
CA PHE A 214 8.05 -5.66 19.44
C PHE A 214 7.92 -6.82 18.45
N SER A 215 7.25 -7.91 18.81
CA SER A 215 7.01 -9.04 17.92
C SER A 215 6.23 -8.63 16.66
N ARG A 216 5.21 -7.76 16.79
CA ARG A 216 4.50 -7.23 15.63
C ARG A 216 5.39 -6.40 14.72
N VAL A 217 6.27 -5.55 15.28
CA VAL A 217 7.24 -4.77 14.50
C VAL A 217 8.23 -5.69 13.77
N GLU A 218 8.76 -6.69 14.48
CA GLU A 218 9.70 -7.68 13.90
C GLU A 218 9.05 -8.46 12.76
N MET A 219 7.84 -8.96 12.96
CA MET A 219 7.08 -9.67 11.92
C MET A 219 6.69 -8.77 10.73
N GLY A 220 6.54 -7.47 10.93
CA GLY A 220 6.29 -6.50 9.88
C GLY A 220 7.45 -6.35 8.89
N ILE A 221 8.69 -6.65 9.28
CA ILE A 221 9.87 -6.53 8.40
C ILE A 221 9.81 -7.52 7.22
N PRO A 222 9.63 -8.85 7.42
CA PRO A 222 9.46 -9.80 6.33
C PRO A 222 8.30 -9.46 5.39
N PHE A 223 7.15 -9.03 5.93
CA PHE A 223 6.02 -8.61 5.11
C PHE A 223 6.36 -7.40 4.25
N SER A 224 7.03 -6.40 4.81
CA SER A 224 7.50 -5.23 4.05
C SER A 224 8.49 -5.61 2.94
N VAL A 225 9.35 -6.61 3.15
CA VAL A 225 10.24 -7.15 2.10
C VAL A 225 9.41 -7.78 0.97
N ILE A 226 8.39 -8.57 1.30
CA ILE A 226 7.50 -9.20 0.31
C ILE A 226 6.79 -8.13 -0.51
N ASP A 227 6.25 -7.09 0.13
CA ASP A 227 5.60 -5.98 -0.55
C ASP A 227 6.56 -5.29 -1.53
N HIS A 228 7.78 -4.97 -1.11
CA HIS A 228 8.78 -4.36 -1.98
C HIS A 228 9.23 -5.29 -3.13
N LEU A 229 9.24 -6.61 -2.93
CA LEU A 229 9.50 -7.56 -4.02
C LEU A 229 8.35 -7.58 -5.03
N VAL A 230 7.11 -7.51 -4.57
CA VAL A 230 5.93 -7.37 -5.44
C VAL A 230 5.99 -6.04 -6.21
N ASP A 231 6.32 -4.95 -5.55
CA ASP A 231 6.48 -3.63 -6.17
C ASP A 231 7.59 -3.63 -7.22
N GLU A 232 8.72 -4.29 -6.95
CA GLU A 232 9.87 -4.33 -7.86
C GLU A 232 9.65 -5.20 -9.09
N PHE A 233 9.07 -6.40 -8.91
CA PHE A 233 8.98 -7.42 -9.96
C PHE A 233 7.58 -7.59 -10.56
N GLY A 234 6.54 -7.19 -9.85
CA GLY A 234 5.15 -7.33 -10.29
C GLY A 234 4.85 -6.71 -11.66
N PRO A 235 5.28 -5.45 -11.94
CA PRO A 235 5.08 -4.84 -13.26
C PRO A 235 5.77 -5.59 -14.40
N ASP A 236 6.89 -6.27 -14.15
CA ASP A 236 7.57 -7.08 -15.17
C ASP A 236 6.78 -8.35 -15.45
N LEU A 237 6.25 -8.98 -14.40
CA LEU A 237 5.38 -10.15 -14.52
C LEU A 237 4.09 -9.78 -15.28
N GLN A 238 3.45 -8.68 -14.91
CA GLN A 238 2.26 -8.18 -15.60
C GLN A 238 2.52 -7.96 -17.10
N ARG A 239 3.62 -7.30 -17.47
CA ARG A 239 4.00 -7.11 -18.88
C ARG A 239 4.17 -8.43 -19.62
N LYS A 240 4.86 -9.42 -19.02
CA LYS A 240 5.04 -10.74 -19.66
C LYS A 240 3.71 -11.45 -19.90
N LEU A 241 2.78 -11.38 -18.94
CA LEU A 241 1.47 -12.01 -19.07
C LEU A 241 0.60 -11.33 -20.14
N THR A 242 0.65 -10.01 -20.23
CA THR A 242 -0.12 -9.25 -21.24
C THR A 242 0.45 -9.42 -22.66
N HIS A 243 1.78 -9.52 -22.81
CA HIS A 243 2.39 -9.77 -24.13
C HIS A 243 2.08 -11.16 -24.67
N LYS A 244 2.09 -12.21 -23.82
CA LYS A 244 1.68 -13.56 -24.24
C LYS A 244 0.25 -13.63 -24.76
N ARG A 245 -0.65 -12.80 -24.21
CA ARG A 245 -2.08 -12.80 -24.61
C ARG A 245 -2.32 -12.11 -25.96
N LYS A 246 -1.35 -11.35 -26.49
CA LYS A 246 -1.44 -10.62 -27.76
C LYS A 246 -0.85 -11.37 -28.96
N GLN A 247 -0.21 -12.53 -28.76
CA GLN A 247 0.20 -13.40 -29.87
C GLN A 247 -0.90 -14.45 -30.05
N PRO A 248 -1.75 -14.34 -31.12
CA PRO A 248 -2.60 -15.45 -31.52
C PRO A 248 -1.71 -16.59 -32.00
N GLU A 249 -2.06 -17.81 -31.59
CA GLU A 249 -1.44 -19.02 -32.12
C GLU A 249 -1.53 -18.97 -33.67
N GLN A 250 -0.35 -18.93 -34.33
CA GLN A 250 -0.22 -19.16 -35.75
C GLN A 250 -0.08 -20.65 -36.01
#